data_9cabdc2237d5c66ba311be7a5d3640a8
#
_entry.id   9cabdc2237d5c66ba311be7a5d3640a8
#
_cell.length_a   1.000
_cell.length_b   1.000
_cell.length_c   1.000
_cell.angle_alpha   90.00
_cell.angle_beta   90.00
_cell.angle_gamma   90.00
#
_symmetry.space_group_name_H-M   'P 1'
#
loop_
_entity.id
_entity.type
_entity.pdbx_description
1 polymer ?
#
loop_
_entity_poly.entity_id
_entity_poly.type
_entity_poly.pdbx_seq_one_letter_code
_entity_poly.pdbx_strand_id
1 'polypeptide(L)'
;MNIYDNARKKDYNNTIYYTIGILNELLATNNSYLEVINTIENYGSFMTNVINSKNSDEVKEIIKKHAAPPTSFILKREYQRTLSITGQPGYFISTEKLDGSKQKFGFVSGITLPIGFEATFKTKHGKENSGSIGIFAQVIDLGAVLNFRVSDSTSTLPDKIEFAQIFSPGGSITYGFKNSPLTIGLGYQYTPQLRKITLDNGNEIYPNGHRIFLRMAWDIPFINIVKSKSK
;
A
#
# COMPACT_ATOMS: atom_id res chain seq x y z
N MET A 1 -22.66 -1.51 19.12
CA MET A 1 -21.99 -2.22 18.01
C MET A 1 -20.55 -1.78 18.08
N ASN A 2 -19.60 -2.69 18.11
CA ASN A 2 -18.19 -2.34 18.36
C ASN A 2 -17.31 -2.65 17.13
N ILE A 3 -16.02 -2.24 17.16
CA ILE A 3 -15.04 -2.43 16.07
C ILE A 3 -14.97 -3.92 15.67
N TYR A 4 -14.94 -4.82 16.65
CA TYR A 4 -14.84 -6.25 16.41
C TYR A 4 -16.02 -6.80 15.61
N ASP A 5 -17.26 -6.38 15.96
CA ASP A 5 -18.46 -6.84 15.27
C ASP A 5 -18.50 -6.37 13.80
N ASN A 6 -18.08 -5.12 13.56
CA ASN A 6 -18.03 -4.55 12.20
C ASN A 6 -16.93 -5.22 11.36
N ALA A 7 -15.75 -5.44 11.92
CA ALA A 7 -14.66 -6.15 11.24
C ALA A 7 -15.07 -7.59 10.89
N ARG A 8 -15.74 -8.30 11.79
CA ARG A 8 -16.24 -9.66 11.56
C ARG A 8 -17.29 -9.72 10.45
N LYS A 9 -18.12 -8.68 10.35
CA LYS A 9 -19.15 -8.55 9.30
C LYS A 9 -18.57 -8.00 7.99
N LYS A 10 -17.26 -7.76 7.91
CA LYS A 10 -16.57 -7.10 6.78
C LYS A 10 -17.11 -5.70 6.49
N ASP A 11 -17.69 -5.04 7.48
CA ASP A 11 -18.09 -3.63 7.40
C ASP A 11 -16.90 -2.74 7.75
N TYR A 12 -16.02 -2.61 6.78
CA TYR A 12 -14.74 -1.89 6.94
C TYR A 12 -14.93 -0.40 7.15
N ASN A 13 -15.98 0.20 6.57
CA ASN A 13 -16.28 1.62 6.73
C ASN A 13 -16.55 1.95 8.20
N ASN A 14 -17.47 1.21 8.81
CA ASN A 14 -17.77 1.39 10.22
C ASN A 14 -16.58 0.97 11.11
N THR A 15 -15.83 -0.05 10.74
CA THR A 15 -14.61 -0.44 11.47
C THR A 15 -13.61 0.71 11.51
N ILE A 16 -13.32 1.36 10.38
CA ILE A 16 -12.42 2.51 10.26
C ILE A 16 -12.97 3.68 11.08
N TYR A 17 -14.26 4.02 10.90
CA TYR A 17 -14.91 5.13 11.60
C TYR A 17 -14.81 4.99 13.13
N TYR A 18 -15.15 3.83 13.69
CA TYR A 18 -15.05 3.60 15.13
C TYR A 18 -13.61 3.57 15.62
N THR A 19 -12.67 3.06 14.82
CA THR A 19 -11.24 3.08 15.17
C THR A 19 -10.75 4.52 15.29
N ILE A 20 -11.10 5.38 14.32
CA ILE A 20 -10.77 6.80 14.34
C ILE A 20 -11.41 7.48 15.56
N GLY A 21 -12.67 7.19 15.87
CA GLY A 21 -13.37 7.73 17.03
C GLY A 21 -12.64 7.42 18.35
N ILE A 22 -12.20 6.18 18.54
CA ILE A 22 -11.44 5.77 19.74
C ILE A 22 -10.06 6.47 19.78
N LEU A 23 -9.37 6.55 18.65
CA LEU A 23 -8.09 7.25 18.56
C LEU A 23 -8.26 8.74 18.89
N ASN A 24 -9.31 9.40 18.40
CA ASN A 24 -9.65 10.76 18.74
C ASN A 24 -9.86 10.93 20.25
N GLU A 25 -10.63 10.05 20.86
CA GLU A 25 -10.91 10.11 22.31
C GLU A 25 -9.64 9.90 23.16
N LEU A 26 -8.79 8.95 22.77
CA LEU A 26 -7.56 8.63 23.49
C LEU A 26 -6.44 9.68 23.31
N LEU A 27 -6.39 10.34 22.15
CA LEU A 27 -5.29 11.21 21.75
C LEU A 27 -5.65 12.71 21.81
N ALA A 28 -6.92 13.07 21.95
CA ALA A 28 -7.41 14.45 21.91
C ALA A 28 -6.86 15.38 23.01
N THR A 29 -6.22 14.84 24.02
CA THR A 29 -5.66 15.61 25.14
C THR A 29 -4.35 16.34 24.82
N ASN A 30 -3.74 16.09 23.66
CA ASN A 30 -2.47 16.70 23.29
C ASN A 30 -2.49 17.21 21.83
N ASN A 31 -2.32 18.51 21.64
CA ASN A 31 -2.33 19.17 20.32
C ASN A 31 -1.35 18.58 19.31
N SER A 32 -0.27 17.94 19.77
CA SER A 32 0.71 17.27 18.89
C SER A 32 0.13 16.06 18.16
N TYR A 33 -0.98 15.50 18.63
CA TYR A 33 -1.62 14.34 18.00
C TYR A 33 -2.75 14.69 17.04
N LEU A 34 -3.23 15.94 17.02
CA LEU A 34 -4.28 16.37 16.10
C LEU A 34 -3.88 16.18 14.63
N GLU A 35 -2.62 16.45 14.30
CA GLU A 35 -2.11 16.24 12.94
C GLU A 35 -2.10 14.75 12.56
N VAL A 36 -1.78 13.88 13.50
CA VAL A 36 -1.81 12.41 13.32
C VAL A 36 -3.25 11.93 13.15
N ILE A 37 -4.17 12.43 13.97
CA ILE A 37 -5.60 12.08 13.89
C ILE A 37 -6.18 12.50 12.54
N ASN A 38 -5.98 13.75 12.12
CA ASN A 38 -6.42 14.24 10.81
C ASN A 38 -5.83 13.40 9.65
N THR A 39 -4.61 12.93 9.82
CA THR A 39 -3.94 12.05 8.85
C THR A 39 -4.63 10.70 8.76
N ILE A 40 -4.96 10.10 9.91
CA ILE A 40 -5.67 8.82 9.98
C ILE A 40 -7.09 8.95 9.40
N GLU A 41 -7.79 10.06 9.67
CA GLU A 41 -9.10 10.35 9.10
C GLU A 41 -9.04 10.49 7.57
N ASN A 42 -8.08 11.23 7.06
CA ASN A 42 -7.87 11.39 5.62
C ASN A 42 -7.52 10.05 4.95
N TYR A 43 -6.66 9.25 5.59
CA TYR A 43 -6.32 7.92 5.08
C TYR A 43 -7.51 6.96 5.15
N GLY A 44 -8.27 6.97 6.25
CA GLY A 44 -9.50 6.19 6.39
C GLY A 44 -10.54 6.55 5.33
N SER A 45 -10.73 7.84 5.08
CA SER A 45 -11.60 8.35 4.01
C SER A 45 -11.10 7.91 2.63
N PHE A 46 -9.81 8.02 2.36
CA PHE A 46 -9.20 7.53 1.11
C PHE A 46 -9.46 6.04 0.92
N MET A 47 -9.19 5.22 1.94
CA MET A 47 -9.40 3.77 1.90
C MET A 47 -10.86 3.40 1.67
N THR A 48 -11.76 4.07 2.39
CA THR A 48 -13.21 3.91 2.23
C THR A 48 -13.67 4.20 0.81
N ASN A 49 -13.21 5.30 0.24
CA ASN A 49 -13.53 5.69 -1.13
C ASN A 49 -13.00 4.68 -2.15
N VAL A 50 -11.78 4.16 -1.96
CA VAL A 50 -11.21 3.13 -2.84
C VAL A 50 -12.02 1.82 -2.76
N ILE A 51 -12.38 1.38 -1.55
CA ILE A 51 -13.18 0.15 -1.34
C ILE A 51 -14.57 0.26 -1.99
N ASN A 52 -15.18 1.44 -1.94
CA ASN A 52 -16.51 1.70 -2.49
C ASN A 52 -16.52 2.04 -3.98
N SER A 53 -15.35 2.20 -4.62
CA SER A 53 -15.28 2.51 -6.04
C SER A 53 -15.75 1.35 -6.90
N LYS A 54 -16.48 1.69 -7.95
CA LYS A 54 -17.13 0.72 -8.86
C LYS A 54 -16.23 0.34 -10.04
N ASN A 55 -15.25 1.19 -10.34
CA ASN A 55 -14.40 1.02 -11.52
C ASN A 55 -13.03 1.70 -11.33
N SER A 56 -12.11 1.45 -12.27
CA SER A 56 -10.74 1.98 -12.24
C SER A 56 -10.67 3.49 -12.37
N ASP A 57 -11.63 4.12 -13.05
CA ASP A 57 -11.63 5.57 -13.25
C ASP A 57 -11.98 6.30 -11.94
N GLU A 58 -12.92 5.76 -11.18
CA GLU A 58 -13.21 6.27 -9.83
C GLU A 58 -11.98 6.15 -8.91
N VAL A 59 -11.30 5.00 -8.92
CA VAL A 59 -10.05 4.82 -8.16
C VAL A 59 -9.00 5.85 -8.57
N LYS A 60 -8.83 6.09 -9.87
CA LYS A 60 -7.90 7.07 -10.41
C LYS A 60 -8.20 8.49 -9.93
N GLU A 61 -9.47 8.90 -9.94
CA GLU A 61 -9.85 10.23 -9.44
C GLU A 61 -9.66 10.36 -7.93
N ILE A 62 -9.91 9.30 -7.16
CA ILE A 62 -9.64 9.26 -5.72
C ILE A 62 -8.14 9.43 -5.46
N ILE A 63 -7.28 8.72 -6.20
CA ILE A 63 -5.83 8.84 -6.08
C ILE A 63 -5.39 10.27 -6.41
N LYS A 64 -5.86 10.84 -7.52
CA LYS A 64 -5.53 12.22 -7.92
C LYS A 64 -5.91 13.25 -6.85
N LYS A 65 -7.09 13.10 -6.25
CA LYS A 65 -7.59 14.00 -5.20
C LYS A 65 -6.73 13.98 -3.95
N HIS A 66 -6.14 12.83 -3.61
CA HIS A 66 -5.36 12.64 -2.38
C HIS A 66 -3.85 12.70 -2.62
N ALA A 67 -3.40 12.64 -3.87
CA ALA A 67 -1.97 12.73 -4.19
C ALA A 67 -1.43 14.12 -3.85
N ALA A 68 -0.36 14.18 -3.10
CA ALA A 68 0.40 15.41 -2.90
C ALA A 68 1.05 15.87 -4.22
N PRO A 69 1.47 17.14 -4.32
CA PRO A 69 2.17 17.64 -5.52
C PRO A 69 3.30 16.72 -5.97
N PRO A 70 3.57 16.58 -7.28
CA PRO A 70 4.57 15.64 -7.83
C PRO A 70 5.97 15.78 -7.25
N THR A 71 6.30 16.96 -6.69
CA THR A 71 7.59 17.25 -6.04
C THR A 71 7.66 16.83 -4.57
N SER A 72 6.61 16.26 -4.01
CA SER A 72 6.53 15.92 -2.58
C SER A 72 7.54 14.84 -2.15
N PHE A 73 8.01 14.01 -3.09
CA PHE A 73 9.10 13.06 -2.82
C PHE A 73 10.40 13.74 -2.38
N ILE A 74 10.64 15.01 -2.80
CA ILE A 74 11.83 15.80 -2.44
C ILE A 74 11.94 15.93 -0.91
N LEU A 75 10.81 16.10 -0.22
CA LEU A 75 10.78 16.19 1.23
C LEU A 75 11.41 14.96 1.89
N LYS A 76 11.12 13.77 1.38
CA LYS A 76 11.72 12.53 1.88
C LYS A 76 13.22 12.43 1.63
N ARG A 77 13.76 13.18 0.66
CA ARG A 77 15.20 13.19 0.31
C ARG A 77 15.96 14.28 1.07
N GLU A 78 15.30 15.36 1.46
CA GLU A 78 15.90 16.52 2.11
C GLU A 78 15.85 16.47 3.62
N TYR A 79 14.75 15.99 4.19
CA TYR A 79 14.60 15.89 5.64
C TYR A 79 15.40 14.70 6.18
N GLN A 80 15.94 14.87 7.39
CA GLN A 80 16.74 13.81 8.04
C GLN A 80 15.89 12.57 8.30
N ARG A 81 14.63 12.77 8.70
CA ARG A 81 13.65 11.71 8.93
C ARG A 81 12.28 12.18 8.48
N THR A 82 11.54 11.30 7.83
CA THR A 82 10.14 11.53 7.51
C THR A 82 9.32 10.29 7.84
N LEU A 83 8.07 10.51 8.19
CA LEU A 83 7.03 9.48 8.20
C LEU A 83 5.92 9.96 7.28
N SER A 84 5.51 9.15 6.33
CA SER A 84 4.51 9.52 5.32
C SER A 84 3.58 8.35 5.00
N ILE A 85 2.38 8.67 4.55
CA ILE A 85 1.54 7.75 3.80
C ILE A 85 1.88 7.96 2.33
N THR A 86 2.23 6.87 1.64
CA THR A 86 2.73 6.93 0.27
C THR A 86 2.17 5.80 -0.57
N GLY A 87 1.95 6.09 -1.86
CA GLY A 87 1.74 5.12 -2.90
C GLY A 87 3.02 4.93 -3.72
N GLN A 88 3.28 3.71 -4.13
CA GLN A 88 4.47 3.38 -4.90
C GLN A 88 4.09 2.64 -6.20
N PRO A 89 3.42 3.32 -7.17
CA PRO A 89 3.11 2.71 -8.46
C PRO A 89 4.40 2.32 -9.17
N GLY A 90 4.42 1.09 -9.70
CA GLY A 90 5.63 0.61 -10.35
C GLY A 90 5.51 -0.79 -10.91
N TYR A 91 6.66 -1.40 -11.13
CA TYR A 91 6.80 -2.75 -11.62
C TYR A 91 7.60 -3.59 -10.63
N PHE A 92 7.19 -4.85 -10.46
CA PHE A 92 7.89 -5.80 -9.60
C PHE A 92 8.26 -7.07 -10.34
N ILE A 93 9.32 -7.69 -9.87
CA ILE A 93 9.68 -9.07 -10.13
C ILE A 93 9.77 -9.81 -8.80
N SER A 94 9.33 -11.05 -8.76
CA SER A 94 9.24 -11.78 -7.49
C SER A 94 9.30 -13.28 -7.66
N THR A 95 9.55 -13.94 -6.54
CA THR A 95 9.24 -15.35 -6.36
C THR A 95 8.05 -15.47 -5.42
N GLU A 96 7.07 -16.28 -5.79
CA GLU A 96 5.82 -16.47 -5.06
C GLU A 96 5.63 -17.94 -4.71
N LYS A 97 5.18 -18.20 -3.48
CA LYS A 97 4.73 -19.50 -3.00
C LYS A 97 3.24 -19.41 -2.67
N LEU A 98 2.45 -20.32 -3.21
CA LEU A 98 1.02 -20.43 -2.91
C LEU A 98 0.77 -21.53 -1.90
N ASP A 99 -0.09 -21.26 -0.92
CA ASP A 99 -0.47 -22.27 0.08
C ASP A 99 -1.21 -23.43 -0.57
N GLY A 100 -0.86 -24.65 -0.18
CA GLY A 100 -1.45 -25.87 -0.76
C GLY A 100 -0.95 -26.24 -2.16
N SER A 101 -0.07 -25.45 -2.78
CA SER A 101 0.54 -25.80 -4.06
C SER A 101 1.68 -26.80 -3.89
N LYS A 102 1.76 -27.79 -4.79
CA LYS A 102 2.92 -28.71 -4.90
C LYS A 102 4.17 -27.99 -5.42
N GLN A 103 4.01 -26.86 -6.12
CA GLN A 103 5.13 -26.04 -6.59
C GLN A 103 5.75 -25.26 -5.44
N LYS A 104 7.07 -25.34 -5.29
CA LYS A 104 7.78 -24.67 -4.20
C LYS A 104 7.81 -23.16 -4.35
N PHE A 105 8.13 -22.65 -5.53
CA PHE A 105 8.18 -21.22 -5.87
C PHE A 105 7.92 -21.02 -7.37
N GLY A 106 7.15 -20.00 -7.70
CA GLY A 106 6.91 -19.54 -9.07
C GLY A 106 7.44 -18.14 -9.30
N PHE A 107 7.96 -17.85 -10.48
CA PHE A 107 8.33 -16.49 -10.87
C PHE A 107 7.07 -15.72 -11.24
N VAL A 108 6.94 -14.50 -10.71
CA VAL A 108 5.83 -13.60 -10.98
C VAL A 108 6.36 -12.18 -11.15
N SER A 109 5.85 -11.49 -12.15
CA SER A 109 6.13 -10.08 -12.36
C SER A 109 4.88 -9.34 -12.79
N GLY A 110 4.85 -8.03 -12.59
CA GLY A 110 3.71 -7.24 -12.99
C GLY A 110 3.69 -5.83 -12.43
N ILE A 111 2.59 -5.15 -12.70
CA ILE A 111 2.33 -3.80 -12.20
C ILE A 111 1.92 -3.90 -10.73
N THR A 112 2.37 -2.95 -9.92
CA THR A 112 2.03 -2.84 -8.50
C THR A 112 1.68 -1.39 -8.18
N LEU A 113 0.77 -1.18 -7.26
CA LEU A 113 0.45 0.12 -6.68
C LEU A 113 0.17 -0.07 -5.18
N PRO A 114 1.21 -0.41 -4.42
CA PRO A 114 1.07 -0.54 -2.98
C PRO A 114 0.89 0.84 -2.33
N ILE A 115 0.05 0.87 -1.33
CA ILE A 115 -0.20 2.04 -0.48
C ILE A 115 0.01 1.63 0.96
N GLY A 116 0.73 2.49 1.70
CA GLY A 116 1.08 2.20 3.08
C GLY A 116 1.86 3.32 3.75
N PHE A 117 2.48 2.99 4.86
CA PHE A 117 3.29 3.90 5.67
C PHE A 117 4.76 3.74 5.33
N GLU A 118 5.49 4.84 5.15
CA GLU A 118 6.92 4.81 4.93
C GLU A 118 7.65 5.75 5.89
N ALA A 119 8.61 5.18 6.62
CA ALA A 119 9.58 5.93 7.38
C ALA A 119 10.87 6.02 6.56
N THR A 120 11.35 7.24 6.27
CA THR A 120 12.58 7.44 5.51
C THR A 120 13.64 8.17 6.30
N PHE A 121 14.90 7.85 5.98
CA PHE A 121 16.09 8.41 6.57
C PHE A 121 16.99 8.91 5.43
N LYS A 122 17.39 10.19 5.50
CA LYS A 122 18.30 10.79 4.54
C LYS A 122 19.64 10.06 4.55
N THR A 123 20.14 9.72 3.37
CA THR A 123 21.48 9.15 3.19
C THR A 123 22.44 10.21 2.67
N LYS A 124 23.72 10.08 3.06
CA LYS A 124 24.79 10.96 2.63
C LYS A 124 25.95 10.12 2.08
N HIS A 125 26.58 10.58 1.03
CA HIS A 125 27.85 10.06 0.57
C HIS A 125 28.89 11.18 0.72
N GLY A 126 29.78 11.03 1.70
CA GLY A 126 30.64 12.15 2.12
C GLY A 126 29.80 13.31 2.71
N LYS A 127 29.96 14.52 2.16
CA LYS A 127 29.17 15.71 2.55
C LYS A 127 27.89 15.88 1.75
N GLU A 128 27.68 15.11 0.68
CA GLU A 128 26.56 15.26 -0.22
C GLU A 128 25.38 14.36 0.15
N ASN A 129 24.18 14.86 -0.11
CA ASN A 129 22.95 14.07 -0.04
C ASN A 129 22.94 13.06 -1.20
N SER A 130 22.80 11.77 -0.92
CA SER A 130 22.74 10.71 -1.94
C SER A 130 21.34 10.15 -2.18
N GLY A 131 20.37 10.51 -1.35
CA GLY A 131 19.00 10.00 -1.43
C GLY A 131 18.41 9.70 -0.06
N SER A 132 17.56 8.70 0.02
CA SER A 132 17.01 8.22 1.30
C SER A 132 16.87 6.71 1.32
N ILE A 133 17.11 6.11 2.49
CA ILE A 133 16.71 4.73 2.79
C ILE A 133 15.40 4.79 3.57
N GLY A 134 14.46 3.89 3.25
CA GLY A 134 13.16 3.81 3.92
C GLY A 134 12.81 2.39 4.35
N ILE A 135 11.87 2.34 5.27
CA ILE A 135 11.11 1.14 5.61
C ILE A 135 9.67 1.43 5.22
N PHE A 136 9.14 0.67 4.30
CA PHE A 136 7.78 0.80 3.80
C PHE A 136 6.94 -0.38 4.27
N ALA A 137 5.90 -0.08 5.04
CA ALA A 137 4.87 -1.03 5.48
C ALA A 137 3.63 -0.83 4.60
N GLN A 138 3.46 -1.70 3.60
CA GLN A 138 2.28 -1.66 2.75
C GLN A 138 1.08 -2.33 3.42
N VAL A 139 -0.11 -1.83 3.11
CA VAL A 139 -1.40 -2.36 3.61
C VAL A 139 -2.21 -2.92 2.47
N ILE A 140 -2.28 -2.21 1.37
CA ILE A 140 -3.02 -2.59 0.17
C ILE A 140 -2.13 -2.51 -1.06
N ASP A 141 -2.49 -3.28 -2.10
CA ASP A 141 -1.89 -3.20 -3.43
C ASP A 141 -3.00 -3.16 -4.51
N LEU A 142 -3.23 -1.97 -5.07
CA LEU A 142 -4.21 -1.78 -6.13
C LEU A 142 -3.72 -2.33 -7.48
N GLY A 143 -2.41 -2.55 -7.62
CA GLY A 143 -1.83 -3.14 -8.83
C GLY A 143 -2.26 -4.59 -9.07
N ALA A 144 -2.61 -5.30 -8.00
CA ALA A 144 -3.14 -6.66 -8.09
C ALA A 144 -4.41 -6.70 -8.97
N VAL A 145 -5.31 -5.73 -8.78
CA VAL A 145 -6.54 -5.60 -9.58
C VAL A 145 -6.24 -5.21 -11.03
N LEU A 146 -5.22 -4.36 -11.24
CA LEU A 146 -4.81 -3.95 -12.59
C LEU A 146 -4.21 -5.11 -13.37
N ASN A 147 -3.39 -5.96 -12.75
CA ASN A 147 -2.80 -7.14 -13.38
C ASN A 147 -3.87 -8.15 -13.81
N PHE A 148 -4.93 -8.33 -13.03
CA PHE A 148 -6.05 -9.18 -13.38
C PHE A 148 -6.76 -8.69 -14.66
N ARG A 149 -6.94 -7.38 -14.80
CA ARG A 149 -7.61 -6.78 -15.97
C ARG A 149 -6.78 -6.80 -17.24
N VAL A 150 -5.46 -6.82 -17.11
CA VAL A 150 -4.55 -6.81 -18.28
C VAL A 150 -4.29 -8.22 -18.81
N SER A 151 -4.30 -9.24 -17.95
CA SER A 151 -3.98 -10.63 -18.33
C SER A 151 -5.19 -11.46 -18.77
N ASP A 152 -6.41 -11.04 -18.46
CA ASP A 152 -7.62 -11.78 -18.76
C ASP A 152 -8.45 -11.08 -19.84
N SER A 153 -8.31 -11.56 -21.08
CA SER A 153 -9.13 -11.12 -22.24
C SER A 153 -10.53 -11.73 -22.25
N THR A 154 -10.88 -12.59 -21.30
CA THR A 154 -12.17 -13.29 -21.20
C THR A 154 -12.96 -12.85 -19.97
N SER A 155 -13.70 -11.79 -20.09
CA SER A 155 -15.12 -11.50 -19.83
C SER A 155 -15.80 -11.88 -18.50
N THR A 156 -15.16 -12.16 -17.38
CA THR A 156 -15.86 -12.25 -16.08
C THR A 156 -15.07 -11.59 -14.98
N LEU A 157 -14.94 -10.26 -15.10
CA LEU A 157 -14.47 -9.44 -14.00
C LEU A 157 -15.58 -9.29 -12.96
N PRO A 158 -15.31 -9.45 -11.67
CA PRO A 158 -16.29 -9.11 -10.65
C PRO A 158 -16.68 -7.63 -10.80
N ASP A 159 -17.97 -7.34 -10.76
CA ASP A 159 -18.55 -5.99 -10.89
C ASP A 159 -18.07 -5.05 -9.76
N LYS A 160 -17.49 -5.59 -8.69
CA LYS A 160 -16.95 -4.85 -7.56
C LYS A 160 -15.58 -5.39 -7.15
N ILE A 161 -14.68 -4.47 -6.83
CA ILE A 161 -13.40 -4.78 -6.19
C ILE A 161 -13.69 -5.10 -4.72
N GLU A 162 -13.43 -6.34 -4.30
CA GLU A 162 -13.52 -6.69 -2.89
C GLU A 162 -12.25 -6.28 -2.15
N PHE A 163 -12.39 -5.84 -0.91
CA PHE A 163 -11.24 -5.47 -0.07
C PHE A 163 -10.22 -6.61 0.05
N ALA A 164 -10.68 -7.86 0.14
CA ALA A 164 -9.81 -9.02 0.19
C ALA A 164 -8.86 -9.14 -1.02
N GLN A 165 -9.25 -8.60 -2.17
CA GLN A 165 -8.43 -8.63 -3.40
C GLN A 165 -7.33 -7.58 -3.42
N ILE A 166 -7.49 -6.47 -2.68
CA ILE A 166 -6.51 -5.40 -2.60
C ILE A 166 -5.71 -5.44 -1.30
N PHE A 167 -6.21 -6.12 -0.26
CA PHE A 167 -5.51 -6.26 1.01
C PHE A 167 -4.28 -7.14 0.83
N SER A 168 -3.11 -6.54 0.87
CA SER A 168 -1.84 -7.19 0.58
C SER A 168 -0.77 -6.68 1.53
N PRO A 169 -0.87 -7.04 2.82
CA PRO A 169 0.07 -6.55 3.81
C PRO A 169 1.48 -7.05 3.54
N GLY A 170 2.46 -6.19 3.78
CA GLY A 170 3.85 -6.52 3.55
C GLY A 170 4.80 -5.45 4.01
N GLY A 171 6.09 -5.70 3.85
CA GLY A 171 7.11 -4.74 4.19
C GLY A 171 8.29 -4.80 3.23
N SER A 172 8.93 -3.65 3.03
CA SER A 172 10.13 -3.57 2.21
C SER A 172 11.11 -2.52 2.73
N ILE A 173 12.38 -2.77 2.46
CA ILE A 173 13.41 -1.76 2.55
C ILE A 173 13.46 -1.06 1.20
N THR A 174 13.44 0.27 1.21
CA THR A 174 13.41 1.10 0.02
C THR A 174 14.63 1.99 -0.06
N TYR A 175 15.05 2.28 -1.28
CA TYR A 175 16.06 3.31 -1.58
C TYR A 175 15.47 4.28 -2.58
N GLY A 176 15.37 5.55 -2.18
CA GLY A 176 14.89 6.61 -3.04
C GLY A 176 16.02 7.49 -3.56
N PHE A 177 16.11 7.66 -4.86
CA PHE A 177 17.14 8.45 -5.53
C PHE A 177 16.98 9.95 -5.25
N LYS A 178 18.10 10.66 -5.09
CA LYS A 178 18.15 12.08 -4.66
C LYS A 178 17.25 13.02 -5.47
N ASN A 179 17.41 13.01 -6.78
CA ASN A 179 16.77 13.98 -7.69
C ASN A 179 15.66 13.32 -8.54
N SER A 180 15.10 12.22 -8.07
CA SER A 180 14.12 11.45 -8.82
C SER A 180 13.01 10.93 -7.90
N PRO A 181 11.77 10.89 -8.36
CA PRO A 181 10.71 10.20 -7.65
C PRO A 181 10.89 8.68 -7.66
N LEU A 182 11.88 8.16 -8.37
CA LEU A 182 12.12 6.72 -8.42
C LEU A 182 12.61 6.19 -7.07
N THR A 183 12.11 5.01 -6.74
CA THR A 183 12.53 4.21 -5.59
C THR A 183 12.67 2.75 -6.00
N ILE A 184 13.64 2.08 -5.39
CA ILE A 184 13.80 0.63 -5.49
C ILE A 184 13.49 0.03 -4.12
N GLY A 185 12.72 -1.04 -4.08
CA GLY A 185 12.33 -1.73 -2.85
C GLY A 185 12.54 -3.23 -2.95
N LEU A 186 13.13 -3.80 -1.90
CA LEU A 186 13.23 -5.25 -1.69
C LEU A 186 12.39 -5.60 -0.48
N GLY A 187 11.49 -6.58 -0.61
CA GLY A 187 10.58 -6.88 0.49
C GLY A 187 9.81 -8.17 0.33
N TYR A 188 8.90 -8.32 1.27
CA TYR A 188 7.97 -9.43 1.38
C TYR A 188 6.54 -8.92 1.40
N GLN A 189 5.64 -9.68 0.76
CA GLN A 189 4.22 -9.38 0.67
C GLN A 189 3.40 -10.65 0.85
N TYR A 190 2.33 -10.54 1.62
CA TYR A 190 1.29 -11.55 1.72
C TYR A 190 0.13 -11.14 0.82
N THR A 191 -0.31 -12.05 -0.05
CA THR A 191 -1.36 -11.80 -1.05
C THR A 191 -2.50 -12.79 -0.85
N PRO A 192 -3.54 -12.44 -0.07
CA PRO A 192 -4.64 -13.35 0.18
C PRO A 192 -5.53 -13.47 -1.06
N GLN A 193 -5.86 -14.71 -1.45
CA GLN A 193 -6.92 -15.05 -2.40
C GLN A 193 -6.88 -14.36 -3.78
N LEU A 194 -5.70 -13.96 -4.24
CA LEU A 194 -5.55 -13.27 -5.54
C LEU A 194 -5.52 -14.22 -6.75
N ARG A 195 -5.30 -15.50 -6.53
CA ARG A 195 -5.19 -16.48 -7.61
C ARG A 195 -6.15 -17.64 -7.41
N LYS A 196 -6.77 -18.02 -8.51
CA LYS A 196 -7.57 -19.22 -8.61
C LYS A 196 -6.68 -20.39 -9.03
N ILE A 197 -6.72 -21.50 -8.31
CA ILE A 197 -6.08 -22.75 -8.68
C ILE A 197 -7.17 -23.81 -8.82
N THR A 198 -7.15 -24.57 -9.93
CA THR A 198 -7.96 -25.75 -10.08
C THR A 198 -7.15 -26.95 -9.62
N LEU A 199 -7.64 -27.65 -8.63
CA LEU A 199 -7.03 -28.88 -8.12
C LEU A 199 -7.29 -30.05 -9.07
N ASP A 200 -6.49 -31.13 -8.92
CA ASP A 200 -6.61 -32.37 -9.74
C ASP A 200 -8.03 -33.00 -9.71
N ASN A 201 -8.81 -32.70 -8.68
CA ASN A 201 -10.22 -33.14 -8.52
C ASN A 201 -11.26 -32.21 -9.15
N GLY A 202 -10.81 -31.18 -9.87
CA GLY A 202 -11.69 -30.18 -10.50
C GLY A 202 -12.19 -29.07 -9.57
N ASN A 203 -11.87 -29.13 -8.26
CA ASN A 203 -12.27 -28.08 -7.31
C ASN A 203 -11.39 -26.83 -7.48
N GLU A 204 -12.03 -25.66 -7.41
CA GLU A 204 -11.37 -24.39 -7.44
C GLU A 204 -11.10 -23.88 -6.04
N ILE A 205 -9.87 -23.45 -5.79
CA ILE A 205 -9.47 -22.83 -4.52
C ILE A 205 -8.79 -21.50 -4.80
N TYR A 206 -8.87 -20.60 -3.84
CA TYR A 206 -8.20 -19.30 -3.84
C TYR A 206 -7.15 -19.27 -2.73
N PRO A 207 -5.94 -19.82 -2.97
CA PRO A 207 -4.90 -19.88 -1.97
C PRO A 207 -4.33 -18.51 -1.63
N ASN A 208 -3.77 -18.41 -0.43
CA ASN A 208 -2.93 -17.29 -0.08
C ASN A 208 -1.57 -17.40 -0.75
N GLY A 209 -0.95 -16.27 -1.05
CA GLY A 209 0.38 -16.20 -1.63
C GLY A 209 1.38 -15.51 -0.71
N HIS A 210 2.60 -16.02 -0.72
CA HIS A 210 3.76 -15.44 -0.04
C HIS A 210 4.79 -15.05 -1.08
N ARG A 211 5.11 -13.78 -1.17
CA ARG A 211 5.94 -13.22 -2.23
C ARG A 211 7.16 -12.50 -1.66
N ILE A 212 8.35 -12.81 -2.19
CA ILE A 212 9.54 -11.99 -2.03
C ILE A 212 9.75 -11.25 -3.35
N PHE A 213 9.87 -9.95 -3.30
CA PHE A 213 9.90 -9.12 -4.50
C PHE A 213 11.03 -8.10 -4.51
N LEU A 214 11.46 -7.76 -5.71
CA LEU A 214 12.19 -6.54 -6.04
C LEU A 214 11.26 -5.64 -6.85
N ARG A 215 11.13 -4.38 -6.44
CA ARG A 215 10.24 -3.40 -7.05
C ARG A 215 10.99 -2.15 -7.46
N MET A 216 10.66 -1.61 -8.63
CA MET A 216 11.00 -0.27 -9.05
C MET A 216 9.70 0.53 -9.18
N ALA A 217 9.60 1.66 -8.50
CA ALA A 217 8.35 2.41 -8.39
C ALA A 217 8.59 3.93 -8.34
N TRP A 218 7.55 4.71 -8.61
CA TRP A 218 7.47 6.13 -8.31
C TRP A 218 7.01 6.33 -6.88
N ASP A 219 7.70 7.19 -6.16
CA ASP A 219 7.37 7.56 -4.78
C ASP A 219 6.38 8.73 -4.80
N ILE A 220 5.13 8.46 -4.50
CA ILE A 220 4.05 9.45 -4.46
C ILE A 220 3.56 9.58 -3.02
N PRO A 221 4.13 10.50 -2.21
CA PRO A 221 3.62 10.78 -0.89
C PRO A 221 2.23 11.41 -0.99
N PHE A 222 1.27 10.86 -0.29
CA PHE A 222 -0.06 11.47 -0.13
C PHE A 222 -0.03 12.46 1.03
N ILE A 223 0.52 12.06 2.16
CA ILE A 223 0.56 12.85 3.39
C ILE A 223 1.91 12.63 4.07
N ASN A 224 2.55 13.72 4.47
CA ASN A 224 3.74 13.67 5.32
C ASN A 224 3.32 13.93 6.76
N ILE A 225 3.42 12.90 7.60
CA ILE A 225 2.98 12.92 9.01
C ILE A 225 4.02 13.62 9.89
N VAL A 226 5.29 13.25 9.73
CA VAL A 226 6.41 13.77 10.52
C VAL A 226 7.55 14.18 9.61
N LYS A 227 8.16 15.32 9.91
CA LYS A 227 9.35 15.84 9.22
C LYS A 227 10.33 16.35 10.27
N SER A 228 11.55 15.83 10.31
CA SER A 228 12.61 16.33 11.16
C SER A 228 13.76 16.87 10.33
N LYS A 229 14.13 18.14 10.54
CA LYS A 229 15.32 18.73 9.96
C LYS A 229 16.54 18.35 10.79
N SER A 230 17.71 18.21 10.17
CA SER A 230 19.01 18.20 10.87
C SER A 230 19.18 19.55 11.57
N LYS A 231 19.48 19.52 12.87
CA LYS A 231 20.06 20.67 13.56
C LYS A 231 21.45 20.98 13.00
#